data_228702688d50cc1e4c597dad6ca0b9fb
#
_entry.id   228702688d50cc1e4c597dad6ca0b9fb
#
_cell.length_a   1.000
_cell.length_b   1.000
_cell.length_c   1.000
_cell.angle_alpha   90.00
_cell.angle_beta   90.00
_cell.angle_gamma   90.00
#
_symmetry.space_group_name_H-M   'P 1'
#
loop_
_entity.id
_entity.type
_entity.pdbx_description
1 polymer ?
#
loop_
_entity_poly.entity_id
_entity_poly.type
_entity_poly.pdbx_seq_one_letter_code
_entity_poly.pdbx_strand_id
1 'polypeptide(L)'
;MLPRILFVTGKLAEPALRRILADLAPKAAFEAEVSVMPITVAALLTVDWVDRHLTIREGVDRILLPGLCRGELQELRVPAGVMVERGPKDLRDLPEHFGKRKVAPGNYGQFDIEILAEINHAPTLSLDQIVSLAEHYRRSGADIIDLGCDPGATWADAGEVTAHLVNLGHRVSIDSFNPVEVEVSLAAGAELVLSVNGSNLELARSWHDQFPRAAAVAIPDTPSDRASLDRTIEYLGKHGIPFRVDPIIEPIGFGFAASLGRYLDVRQRYPDVEIMMGIGNLTELTDADSAGINVLLAGFCQELGIRSVLTTEVIPWCRSSVQEFALARQLVYHAIRERVLPKHLEPNLLLLRDPKIYEQGKEGLAELARQVTDRNYRLFAERGEIHVINGQIYIHGTDPFELFEQMLKSDPKLDASHAFYLGYEMAKAVTALTLGKNYTQDQALRWGFLTVPEISHRG
;
A
#
# COMPACT_ATOMS: atom_id res chain seq x y z
N MET A 1 3.33 -9.05 -40.42
CA MET A 1 2.06 -8.31 -40.21
C MET A 1 1.84 -8.22 -38.71
N LEU A 2 1.25 -7.13 -38.24
CA LEU A 2 0.85 -7.04 -36.82
C LEU A 2 -0.33 -7.97 -36.57
N PRO A 3 -0.43 -8.60 -35.37
CA PRO A 3 -1.57 -9.42 -35.04
C PRO A 3 -2.85 -8.56 -35.00
N ARG A 4 -3.93 -9.08 -35.59
CA ARG A 4 -5.23 -8.40 -35.60
C ARG A 4 -6.13 -8.94 -34.50
N ILE A 5 -6.55 -8.05 -33.58
CA ILE A 5 -7.35 -8.39 -32.40
C ILE A 5 -8.73 -7.78 -32.52
N LEU A 6 -9.76 -8.64 -32.46
CA LEU A 6 -11.16 -8.25 -32.43
C LEU A 6 -11.65 -8.08 -31.00
N PHE A 7 -11.98 -6.87 -30.62
CA PHE A 7 -12.53 -6.51 -29.32
C PHE A 7 -14.06 -6.53 -29.36
N VAL A 8 -14.68 -7.39 -28.58
CA VAL A 8 -16.14 -7.47 -28.47
C VAL A 8 -16.62 -6.58 -27.32
N THR A 9 -17.64 -5.75 -27.57
CA THR A 9 -18.17 -4.84 -26.57
C THR A 9 -19.67 -4.59 -26.75
N GLY A 10 -20.31 -3.93 -25.78
CA GLY A 10 -21.66 -3.37 -25.89
C GLY A 10 -21.64 -1.89 -26.23
N LYS A 11 -22.81 -1.34 -26.62
CA LYS A 11 -22.97 0.03 -27.08
C LYS A 11 -22.41 1.09 -26.11
N LEU A 12 -22.62 0.93 -24.79
CA LEU A 12 -22.19 1.91 -23.78
C LEU A 12 -20.68 1.98 -23.62
N ALA A 13 -19.98 0.85 -23.74
CA ALA A 13 -18.54 0.80 -23.52
C ALA A 13 -17.73 1.13 -24.80
N GLU A 14 -18.36 1.14 -25.98
CA GLU A 14 -17.70 1.40 -27.25
C GLU A 14 -16.86 2.69 -27.29
N PRO A 15 -17.37 3.88 -26.91
CA PRO A 15 -16.58 5.12 -26.98
C PRO A 15 -15.34 5.08 -26.07
N ALA A 16 -15.47 4.49 -24.89
CA ALA A 16 -14.36 4.33 -23.94
C ALA A 16 -13.33 3.32 -24.47
N LEU A 17 -13.78 2.19 -24.99
CA LEU A 17 -12.91 1.17 -25.60
C LEU A 17 -12.11 1.74 -26.78
N ARG A 18 -12.77 2.43 -27.70
CA ARG A 18 -12.09 3.04 -28.86
C ARG A 18 -11.01 4.07 -28.47
N ARG A 19 -11.29 4.90 -27.43
CA ARG A 19 -10.29 5.84 -26.91
C ARG A 19 -9.06 5.12 -26.33
N ILE A 20 -9.28 4.06 -25.56
CA ILE A 20 -8.19 3.26 -24.98
C ILE A 20 -7.39 2.58 -26.10
N LEU A 21 -8.06 1.98 -27.08
CA LEU A 21 -7.39 1.29 -28.18
C LEU A 21 -6.61 2.21 -29.09
N ALA A 22 -7.05 3.44 -29.32
CA ALA A 22 -6.32 4.44 -30.10
C ALA A 22 -4.93 4.75 -29.50
N ASP A 23 -4.81 4.73 -28.16
CA ASP A 23 -3.53 4.93 -27.46
C ASP A 23 -2.74 3.62 -27.28
N LEU A 24 -3.43 2.51 -27.05
CA LEU A 24 -2.83 1.22 -26.71
C LEU A 24 -2.30 0.46 -27.94
N ALA A 25 -3.07 0.37 -29.02
CA ALA A 25 -2.76 -0.49 -30.14
C ALA A 25 -1.39 -0.16 -30.81
N PRO A 26 -1.03 1.14 -31.03
CA PRO A 26 0.30 1.48 -31.54
C PRO A 26 1.42 1.10 -30.59
N LYS A 27 1.18 1.25 -29.27
CA LYS A 27 2.18 0.96 -28.22
C LYS A 27 2.39 -0.53 -28.00
N ALA A 28 1.34 -1.33 -28.20
CA ALA A 28 1.36 -2.78 -27.98
C ALA A 28 1.54 -3.58 -29.29
N ALA A 29 1.75 -2.88 -30.40
CA ALA A 29 2.07 -3.43 -31.72
C ALA A 29 1.02 -4.46 -32.22
N PHE A 30 -0.27 -4.08 -32.21
CA PHE A 30 -1.36 -4.85 -32.82
C PHE A 30 -2.33 -3.95 -33.61
N GLU A 31 -3.11 -4.54 -34.51
CA GLU A 31 -4.24 -3.89 -35.15
C GLU A 31 -5.52 -4.18 -34.39
N ALA A 32 -6.26 -3.13 -34.01
CA ALA A 32 -7.49 -3.25 -33.24
C ALA A 32 -8.73 -3.16 -34.14
N GLU A 33 -9.61 -4.15 -34.09
CA GLU A 33 -10.97 -4.12 -34.64
C GLU A 33 -11.98 -4.18 -33.48
N VAL A 34 -13.06 -3.41 -33.55
CA VAL A 34 -14.09 -3.38 -32.52
C VAL A 34 -15.40 -3.87 -33.09
N SER A 35 -15.94 -4.93 -32.48
CA SER A 35 -17.29 -5.46 -32.77
C SER A 35 -18.26 -5.02 -31.66
N VAL A 36 -19.18 -4.14 -32.01
CA VAL A 36 -20.19 -3.64 -31.08
C VAL A 36 -21.43 -4.50 -31.18
N MET A 37 -21.70 -5.24 -30.11
CA MET A 37 -22.85 -6.12 -30.01
C MET A 37 -24.15 -5.31 -29.84
N PRO A 38 -25.30 -5.80 -30.34
CA PRO A 38 -26.59 -5.14 -30.19
C PRO A 38 -27.17 -5.25 -28.77
N ILE A 39 -26.31 -5.03 -27.78
CA ILE A 39 -26.62 -4.98 -26.34
C ILE A 39 -26.07 -3.70 -25.74
N THR A 40 -26.79 -3.13 -24.79
CA THR A 40 -26.42 -1.88 -24.14
C THR A 40 -25.21 -2.07 -23.23
N VAL A 41 -25.20 -3.09 -22.35
CA VAL A 41 -24.21 -3.32 -21.31
C VAL A 41 -23.37 -4.55 -21.63
N ALA A 42 -22.08 -4.37 -21.89
CA ALA A 42 -21.14 -5.44 -22.22
C ALA A 42 -21.03 -6.53 -21.13
N ALA A 43 -21.20 -6.17 -19.86
CA ALA A 43 -21.15 -7.10 -18.73
C ALA A 43 -22.27 -8.14 -18.71
N LEU A 44 -23.34 -7.92 -19.46
CA LEU A 44 -24.47 -8.86 -19.58
C LEU A 44 -24.29 -9.88 -20.71
N LEU A 45 -23.20 -9.81 -21.47
CA LEU A 45 -22.91 -10.76 -22.54
C LEU A 45 -22.69 -12.16 -22.00
N THR A 46 -23.17 -13.14 -22.76
CA THR A 46 -22.82 -14.55 -22.59
C THR A 46 -22.17 -15.07 -23.87
N VAL A 47 -21.30 -16.08 -23.74
CA VAL A 47 -20.61 -16.69 -24.89
C VAL A 47 -21.60 -17.19 -25.93
N ASP A 48 -22.67 -17.90 -25.54
CA ASP A 48 -23.74 -18.36 -26.41
C ASP A 48 -24.46 -17.22 -27.14
N TRP A 49 -24.64 -16.07 -26.47
CA TRP A 49 -25.26 -14.91 -27.10
C TRP A 49 -24.30 -14.23 -28.09
N VAL A 50 -23.01 -14.16 -27.75
CA VAL A 50 -21.97 -13.65 -28.65
C VAL A 50 -21.82 -14.53 -29.87
N ASP A 51 -21.84 -15.85 -29.71
CA ASP A 51 -21.75 -16.82 -30.80
C ASP A 51 -22.84 -16.63 -31.88
N ARG A 52 -24.03 -16.24 -31.45
CA ARG A 52 -25.17 -15.99 -32.35
C ARG A 52 -25.15 -14.66 -33.10
N HIS A 53 -24.37 -13.67 -32.59
CA HIS A 53 -24.41 -12.29 -33.10
C HIS A 53 -23.08 -11.77 -33.59
N LEU A 54 -21.98 -12.48 -33.30
CA LEU A 54 -20.63 -12.04 -33.69
C LEU A 54 -20.34 -12.43 -35.14
N THR A 55 -19.94 -11.45 -35.92
CA THR A 55 -19.39 -11.69 -37.25
C THR A 55 -17.86 -11.52 -37.21
N ILE A 56 -17.14 -12.58 -37.53
CA ILE A 56 -15.67 -12.60 -37.52
C ILE A 56 -15.19 -12.41 -38.98
N ARG A 57 -14.38 -11.38 -39.21
CA ARG A 57 -13.76 -11.14 -40.52
C ARG A 57 -12.53 -12.00 -40.73
N GLU A 58 -12.16 -12.23 -41.94
CA GLU A 58 -10.91 -12.91 -42.32
C GLU A 58 -9.68 -12.12 -41.79
N GLY A 59 -8.69 -12.85 -41.28
CA GLY A 59 -7.43 -12.28 -40.83
C GLY A 59 -7.47 -11.79 -39.38
N VAL A 60 -8.49 -12.15 -38.58
CA VAL A 60 -8.49 -11.98 -37.12
C VAL A 60 -7.68 -13.10 -36.50
N ASP A 61 -6.68 -12.75 -35.68
CA ASP A 61 -5.84 -13.73 -34.99
C ASP A 61 -6.35 -14.02 -33.57
N ARG A 62 -7.04 -13.03 -32.98
CA ARG A 62 -7.45 -13.10 -31.56
C ARG A 62 -8.78 -12.38 -31.33
N ILE A 63 -9.63 -12.94 -30.48
CA ILE A 63 -10.89 -12.33 -30.05
C ILE A 63 -10.83 -12.08 -28.56
N LEU A 64 -11.08 -10.84 -28.14
CA LEU A 64 -11.14 -10.44 -26.75
C LEU A 64 -12.58 -10.14 -26.36
N LEU A 65 -13.17 -11.00 -25.50
CA LEU A 65 -14.48 -10.80 -24.91
C LEU A 65 -14.41 -9.93 -23.66
N PRO A 66 -15.49 -9.23 -23.28
CA PRO A 66 -15.55 -8.53 -21.99
C PRO A 66 -15.24 -9.47 -20.81
N GLY A 67 -14.50 -9.00 -19.80
CA GLY A 67 -14.07 -9.82 -18.68
C GLY A 67 -15.21 -10.40 -17.82
N LEU A 68 -16.41 -9.79 -17.89
CA LEU A 68 -17.63 -10.28 -17.23
C LEU A 68 -18.52 -11.15 -18.13
N CYS A 69 -18.11 -11.43 -19.38
CA CYS A 69 -18.84 -12.31 -20.27
C CYS A 69 -18.93 -13.72 -19.68
N ARG A 70 -20.14 -14.27 -19.54
CA ARG A 70 -20.39 -15.58 -18.90
C ARG A 70 -20.44 -16.71 -19.95
N GLY A 71 -20.16 -17.96 -19.54
CA GLY A 71 -20.20 -19.17 -20.39
C GLY A 71 -18.79 -19.66 -20.73
N GLU A 72 -18.66 -20.86 -21.30
CA GLU A 72 -17.36 -21.45 -21.62
C GLU A 72 -16.83 -20.92 -22.96
N LEU A 73 -15.58 -20.45 -22.99
CA LEU A 73 -14.98 -19.85 -24.19
C LEU A 73 -14.90 -20.82 -25.39
N GLN A 74 -14.81 -22.13 -25.09
CA GLN A 74 -14.76 -23.19 -26.08
C GLN A 74 -16.07 -23.37 -26.86
N GLU A 75 -17.18 -22.83 -26.34
CA GLU A 75 -18.49 -22.86 -27.00
C GLU A 75 -18.61 -21.80 -28.12
N LEU A 76 -17.70 -20.82 -28.17
CA LEU A 76 -17.68 -19.81 -29.23
C LEU A 76 -17.12 -20.42 -30.52
N ARG A 77 -17.89 -20.43 -31.57
CA ARG A 77 -17.49 -20.93 -32.91
C ARG A 77 -16.61 -19.90 -33.60
N VAL A 78 -15.32 -20.23 -33.75
CA VAL A 78 -14.33 -19.35 -34.38
C VAL A 78 -13.59 -20.09 -35.51
N PRO A 79 -13.04 -19.38 -36.50
CA PRO A 79 -12.18 -20.00 -37.50
C PRO A 79 -10.95 -20.67 -36.88
N ALA A 80 -10.45 -21.73 -37.56
CA ALA A 80 -9.26 -22.42 -37.09
C ALA A 80 -8.07 -21.50 -36.94
N GLY A 81 -7.38 -21.56 -35.78
CA GLY A 81 -6.22 -20.72 -35.46
C GLY A 81 -6.54 -19.41 -34.74
N VAL A 82 -7.81 -19.03 -34.60
CA VAL A 82 -8.19 -17.82 -33.85
C VAL A 82 -8.22 -18.12 -32.34
N MET A 83 -7.47 -17.34 -31.56
CA MET A 83 -7.51 -17.44 -30.08
C MET A 83 -8.66 -16.63 -29.51
N VAL A 84 -9.38 -17.22 -28.52
CA VAL A 84 -10.44 -16.53 -27.78
C VAL A 84 -10.08 -16.43 -26.31
N GLU A 85 -10.19 -15.23 -25.75
CA GLU A 85 -9.94 -15.00 -24.35
C GLU A 85 -10.88 -13.94 -23.77
N ARG A 86 -10.93 -13.88 -22.41
CA ARG A 86 -11.60 -12.78 -21.71
C ARG A 86 -10.59 -11.68 -21.41
N GLY A 87 -10.96 -10.45 -21.69
CA GLY A 87 -10.24 -9.26 -21.24
C GLY A 87 -10.43 -9.01 -19.75
N PRO A 88 -9.90 -7.90 -19.25
CA PRO A 88 -10.10 -7.48 -17.87
C PRO A 88 -11.59 -7.13 -17.62
N LYS A 89 -12.00 -7.21 -16.34
CA LYS A 89 -13.36 -6.82 -15.91
C LYS A 89 -13.61 -5.33 -16.10
N ASP A 90 -12.57 -4.51 -15.93
CA ASP A 90 -12.59 -3.07 -16.17
C ASP A 90 -11.79 -2.70 -17.43
N LEU A 91 -12.37 -1.90 -18.31
CA LEU A 91 -11.67 -1.42 -19.53
C LEU A 91 -10.39 -0.63 -19.23
N ARG A 92 -10.30 -0.01 -18.06
CA ARG A 92 -9.12 0.74 -17.61
C ARG A 92 -7.89 -0.15 -17.41
N ASP A 93 -8.11 -1.43 -17.17
CA ASP A 93 -7.06 -2.44 -16.99
C ASP A 93 -6.63 -3.08 -18.32
N LEU A 94 -7.26 -2.68 -19.44
CA LEU A 94 -6.94 -3.20 -20.76
C LEU A 94 -5.46 -2.99 -21.15
N PRO A 95 -4.82 -1.83 -20.86
CA PRO A 95 -3.38 -1.68 -21.09
C PRO A 95 -2.54 -2.70 -20.33
N GLU A 96 -2.94 -3.08 -19.11
CA GLU A 96 -2.25 -4.08 -18.32
C GLU A 96 -2.39 -5.49 -18.90
N HIS A 97 -3.56 -5.80 -19.41
CA HIS A 97 -3.82 -7.08 -20.11
C HIS A 97 -2.89 -7.29 -21.31
N PHE A 98 -2.48 -6.22 -21.98
CA PHE A 98 -1.52 -6.25 -23.08
C PHE A 98 -0.06 -6.01 -22.66
N GLY A 99 0.28 -6.33 -21.42
CA GLY A 99 1.64 -6.19 -20.92
C GLY A 99 2.14 -4.74 -20.83
N LYS A 100 1.25 -3.78 -21.07
CA LYS A 100 1.50 -2.36 -20.76
C LYS A 100 1.10 -2.05 -19.32
N ARG A 101 1.36 -3.02 -18.44
CA ARG A 101 1.48 -2.69 -17.03
C ARG A 101 2.30 -1.41 -16.95
N LYS A 102 1.98 -0.54 -15.99
CA LYS A 102 3.04 0.05 -15.18
C LYS A 102 3.77 -1.16 -14.58
N VAL A 103 4.67 -1.76 -15.35
CA VAL A 103 5.59 -2.76 -14.85
C VAL A 103 6.35 -1.98 -13.82
N ALA A 104 6.19 -2.32 -12.57
CA ALA A 104 7.24 -2.05 -11.62
C ALA A 104 8.51 -2.54 -12.33
N PRO A 105 9.51 -1.67 -12.53
CA PRO A 105 10.70 -2.03 -13.30
C PRO A 105 11.19 -3.38 -12.81
N GLY A 106 11.75 -4.24 -13.66
CA GLY A 106 12.07 -5.63 -13.31
C GLY A 106 12.93 -5.81 -12.05
N ASN A 107 13.45 -4.72 -11.50
CA ASN A 107 14.19 -4.63 -10.23
C ASN A 107 13.44 -3.90 -9.11
N TYR A 108 12.14 -3.60 -9.26
CA TYR A 108 11.35 -3.00 -8.19
C TYR A 108 11.07 -4.02 -7.08
N GLY A 109 11.03 -3.56 -5.82
CA GLY A 109 10.80 -4.42 -4.66
C GLY A 109 12.08 -4.78 -3.89
N GLN A 110 13.27 -4.38 -4.40
CA GLN A 110 14.51 -4.48 -3.65
C GLN A 110 14.63 -3.35 -2.61
N PHE A 111 15.32 -3.62 -1.52
CA PHE A 111 15.60 -2.68 -0.44
C PHE A 111 16.88 -3.11 0.30
N ASP A 112 17.44 -2.20 1.11
CA ASP A 112 18.62 -2.45 1.95
C ASP A 112 18.53 -1.74 3.32
N ILE A 113 17.33 -1.25 3.70
CA ILE A 113 17.03 -0.73 5.03
C ILE A 113 16.24 -1.79 5.79
N GLU A 114 16.73 -2.22 6.96
CA GLU A 114 16.02 -3.09 7.89
C GLU A 114 14.98 -2.30 8.69
N ILE A 115 13.85 -2.92 8.98
CA ILE A 115 12.79 -2.39 9.85
C ILE A 115 12.79 -3.16 11.16
N LEU A 116 13.05 -2.45 12.25
CA LEU A 116 12.77 -2.91 13.59
C LEU A 116 11.37 -2.43 13.95
N ALA A 117 10.47 -3.36 14.32
CA ALA A 117 9.13 -3.03 14.75
C ALA A 117 8.99 -3.31 16.26
N GLU A 118 8.76 -2.24 17.01
CA GLU A 118 8.73 -2.30 18.47
C GLU A 118 7.35 -2.72 18.98
N ILE A 119 7.34 -3.72 19.84
CA ILE A 119 6.22 -4.07 20.70
C ILE A 119 6.39 -3.27 22.01
N ASN A 120 5.79 -2.07 22.03
CA ASN A 120 5.86 -1.18 23.20
C ASN A 120 5.20 -1.82 24.42
N HIS A 121 5.76 -1.53 25.60
CA HIS A 121 5.24 -2.01 26.87
C HIS A 121 5.02 -3.54 26.88
N ALA A 122 5.92 -4.29 26.26
CA ALA A 122 5.85 -5.75 26.17
C ALA A 122 5.59 -6.45 27.52
N PRO A 123 6.14 -5.98 28.67
CA PRO A 123 5.85 -6.56 29.98
C PRO A 123 4.37 -6.56 30.39
N THR A 124 3.54 -5.69 29.79
CA THR A 124 2.11 -5.59 30.11
C THR A 124 1.23 -6.53 29.26
N LEU A 125 1.81 -7.17 28.27
CA LEU A 125 1.11 -8.03 27.31
C LEU A 125 1.25 -9.51 27.67
N SER A 126 0.25 -10.30 27.33
CA SER A 126 0.38 -11.77 27.38
C SER A 126 1.27 -12.29 26.25
N LEU A 127 1.86 -13.47 26.41
CA LEU A 127 2.66 -14.12 25.37
C LEU A 127 1.90 -14.23 24.04
N ASP A 128 0.62 -14.63 24.07
CA ASP A 128 -0.22 -14.74 22.88
C ASP A 128 -0.40 -13.40 22.15
N GLN A 129 -0.53 -12.29 22.91
CA GLN A 129 -0.61 -10.95 22.33
C GLN A 129 0.71 -10.55 21.67
N ILE A 130 1.84 -10.80 22.35
CA ILE A 130 3.18 -10.52 21.80
C ILE A 130 3.42 -11.31 20.50
N VAL A 131 3.10 -12.60 20.50
CA VAL A 131 3.23 -13.46 19.31
C VAL A 131 2.34 -12.97 18.17
N SER A 132 1.09 -12.59 18.48
CA SER A 132 0.17 -12.04 17.47
C SER A 132 0.70 -10.75 16.84
N LEU A 133 1.25 -9.84 17.63
CA LEU A 133 1.86 -8.59 17.17
C LEU A 133 3.13 -8.86 16.36
N ALA A 134 4.01 -9.74 16.81
CA ALA A 134 5.22 -10.14 16.10
C ALA A 134 4.90 -10.69 14.71
N GLU A 135 3.89 -11.59 14.61
CA GLU A 135 3.42 -12.12 13.34
C GLU A 135 2.76 -11.06 12.44
N HIS A 136 2.03 -10.11 13.03
CA HIS A 136 1.49 -8.96 12.31
C HIS A 136 2.62 -8.11 11.72
N TYR A 137 3.60 -7.73 12.52
CA TYR A 137 4.73 -6.92 12.08
C TYR A 137 5.58 -7.62 11.02
N ARG A 138 5.85 -8.91 11.19
CA ARG A 138 6.55 -9.70 10.17
C ARG A 138 5.82 -9.70 8.83
N ARG A 139 4.50 -9.90 8.85
CA ARG A 139 3.67 -9.85 7.63
C ARG A 139 3.62 -8.45 7.02
N SER A 140 3.70 -7.40 7.82
CA SER A 140 3.77 -6.01 7.39
C SER A 140 5.15 -5.61 6.84
N GLY A 141 6.18 -6.48 7.00
CA GLY A 141 7.50 -6.27 6.42
C GLY A 141 8.60 -5.92 7.42
N ALA A 142 8.37 -6.10 8.72
CA ALA A 142 9.43 -6.00 9.72
C ALA A 142 10.47 -7.10 9.55
N ASP A 143 11.74 -6.76 9.74
CA ASP A 143 12.88 -7.67 9.69
C ASP A 143 13.29 -8.13 11.08
N ILE A 144 13.11 -7.28 12.10
CA ILE A 144 13.43 -7.53 13.51
C ILE A 144 12.21 -7.12 14.36
N ILE A 145 11.88 -7.93 15.34
CA ILE A 145 10.88 -7.61 16.38
C ILE A 145 11.62 -7.05 17.59
N ASP A 146 11.30 -5.84 17.96
CA ASP A 146 11.90 -5.19 19.11
C ASP A 146 10.98 -5.32 20.33
N LEU A 147 11.54 -5.77 21.46
CA LEU A 147 10.80 -5.92 22.71
C LEU A 147 11.06 -4.70 23.60
N GLY A 148 10.12 -3.75 23.63
CA GLY A 148 10.17 -2.55 24.47
C GLY A 148 9.82 -2.85 25.91
N CYS A 149 10.78 -2.68 26.84
CA CYS A 149 10.60 -2.84 28.28
C CYS A 149 10.16 -1.55 28.96
N ASP A 150 9.55 -1.67 30.13
CA ASP A 150 9.11 -0.53 30.92
C ASP A 150 10.20 -0.06 31.90
N PRO A 151 10.53 1.24 31.95
CA PRO A 151 11.46 1.76 32.95
C PRO A 151 10.99 1.53 34.39
N GLY A 152 11.90 1.11 35.27
CA GLY A 152 11.67 1.06 36.71
C GLY A 152 11.10 -0.26 37.26
N ALA A 153 10.72 -1.21 36.44
CA ALA A 153 10.38 -2.57 36.80
C ALA A 153 11.28 -3.56 36.06
N THR A 154 11.56 -4.73 36.63
CA THR A 154 12.27 -5.79 35.94
C THR A 154 11.27 -6.79 35.33
N TRP A 155 11.31 -6.97 34.03
CA TRP A 155 10.47 -7.97 33.35
C TRP A 155 11.07 -9.37 33.49
N ALA A 156 10.48 -10.16 34.37
CA ALA A 156 10.99 -11.49 34.67
C ALA A 156 10.95 -12.46 33.49
N ASP A 157 9.96 -12.30 32.61
CA ASP A 157 9.70 -13.22 31.49
C ASP A 157 10.43 -12.81 30.20
N ALA A 158 11.27 -11.77 30.21
CA ALA A 158 11.97 -11.24 29.02
C ALA A 158 12.74 -12.33 28.26
N GLY A 159 13.46 -13.18 28.96
CA GLY A 159 14.20 -14.30 28.34
C GLY A 159 13.29 -15.38 27.74
N GLU A 160 12.20 -15.75 28.44
CA GLU A 160 11.24 -16.74 27.95
C GLU A 160 10.52 -16.27 26.67
N VAL A 161 10.05 -15.02 26.67
CA VAL A 161 9.39 -14.40 25.52
C VAL A 161 10.36 -14.29 24.34
N THR A 162 11.58 -13.83 24.59
CA THR A 162 12.63 -13.76 23.56
C THR A 162 12.88 -15.15 22.95
N ALA A 163 13.09 -16.18 23.78
CA ALA A 163 13.30 -17.56 23.30
C ALA A 163 12.12 -18.06 22.47
N HIS A 164 10.90 -17.74 22.89
CA HIS A 164 9.70 -18.13 22.17
C HIS A 164 9.64 -17.52 20.77
N LEU A 165 9.86 -16.20 20.64
CA LEU A 165 9.89 -15.50 19.34
C LEU A 165 11.03 -16.00 18.44
N VAL A 166 12.23 -16.22 19.00
CA VAL A 166 13.37 -16.80 18.25
C VAL A 166 13.05 -18.20 17.74
N ASN A 167 12.39 -19.05 18.54
CA ASN A 167 11.97 -20.38 18.11
C ASN A 167 10.88 -20.37 17.02
N LEU A 168 10.07 -19.31 16.95
CA LEU A 168 9.14 -19.05 15.83
C LEU A 168 9.83 -18.51 14.57
N GLY A 169 11.14 -18.28 14.62
CA GLY A 169 11.95 -17.81 13.50
C GLY A 169 11.99 -16.28 13.35
N HIS A 170 11.63 -15.53 14.38
CA HIS A 170 11.82 -14.08 14.41
C HIS A 170 13.27 -13.74 14.81
N ARG A 171 13.81 -12.70 14.20
CA ARG A 171 14.97 -11.98 14.73
C ARG A 171 14.44 -11.03 15.81
N VAL A 172 15.12 -10.96 16.95
CA VAL A 172 14.64 -10.23 18.12
C VAL A 172 15.70 -9.25 18.61
N SER A 173 15.27 -8.03 18.95
CA SER A 173 16.03 -7.06 19.73
C SER A 173 15.35 -6.78 21.06
N ILE A 174 16.08 -6.21 21.99
CA ILE A 174 15.58 -5.81 23.31
C ILE A 174 15.87 -4.34 23.56
N ASP A 175 14.82 -3.55 23.87
CA ASP A 175 14.97 -2.16 24.28
C ASP A 175 14.82 -2.08 25.82
N SER A 176 15.98 -2.07 26.48
CA SER A 176 16.07 -1.98 27.91
C SER A 176 17.44 -1.46 28.39
N PHE A 177 17.41 -0.65 29.47
CA PHE A 177 18.59 -0.30 30.25
C PHE A 177 18.79 -1.22 31.48
N ASN A 178 17.88 -2.16 31.71
CA ASN A 178 17.98 -3.11 32.84
C ASN A 178 18.94 -4.24 32.45
N PRO A 179 20.08 -4.40 33.17
CA PRO A 179 21.07 -5.42 32.83
C PRO A 179 20.55 -6.84 32.88
N VAL A 180 19.58 -7.13 33.77
CA VAL A 180 18.98 -8.48 33.90
C VAL A 180 18.15 -8.81 32.67
N GLU A 181 17.29 -7.89 32.21
CA GLU A 181 16.46 -8.09 31.02
C GLU A 181 17.31 -8.29 29.77
N VAL A 182 18.36 -7.46 29.61
CA VAL A 182 19.28 -7.59 28.48
C VAL A 182 20.02 -8.92 28.51
N GLU A 183 20.58 -9.33 29.67
CA GLU A 183 21.35 -10.57 29.78
C GLU A 183 20.50 -11.81 29.46
N VAL A 184 19.28 -11.90 30.04
CA VAL A 184 18.40 -13.06 29.77
C VAL A 184 17.89 -13.09 28.32
N SER A 185 17.65 -11.94 27.72
CA SER A 185 17.24 -11.83 26.30
C SER A 185 18.37 -12.19 25.35
N LEU A 186 19.60 -11.76 25.61
CA LEU A 186 20.77 -12.14 24.84
C LEU A 186 21.05 -13.65 24.95
N ALA A 187 20.93 -14.21 26.16
CA ALA A 187 21.05 -15.65 26.39
C ALA A 187 19.98 -16.46 25.63
N ALA A 188 18.80 -15.86 25.44
CA ALA A 188 17.67 -16.42 24.72
C ALA A 188 17.75 -16.23 23.18
N GLY A 189 18.75 -15.47 22.69
CA GLY A 189 19.00 -15.32 21.26
C GLY A 189 18.63 -13.95 20.68
N ALA A 190 18.39 -12.92 21.50
CA ALA A 190 18.32 -11.55 21.00
C ALA A 190 19.65 -11.15 20.35
N GLU A 191 19.58 -10.45 19.22
CA GLU A 191 20.79 -10.09 18.43
C GLU A 191 21.20 -8.63 18.54
N LEU A 192 20.35 -7.77 19.10
CA LEU A 192 20.58 -6.33 19.20
C LEU A 192 20.02 -5.79 20.51
N VAL A 193 20.76 -4.89 21.14
CA VAL A 193 20.37 -4.17 22.35
C VAL A 193 20.15 -2.69 22.06
N LEU A 194 18.99 -2.18 22.37
CA LEU A 194 18.63 -0.77 22.34
C LEU A 194 18.53 -0.28 23.81
N SER A 195 19.39 0.60 24.39
CA SER A 195 20.49 1.25 23.72
C SER A 195 21.72 1.31 24.65
N VAL A 196 22.86 1.76 24.14
CA VAL A 196 24.11 1.92 24.90
C VAL A 196 24.57 3.38 24.84
N ASN A 197 24.84 3.94 26.03
CA ASN A 197 25.44 5.27 26.22
C ASN A 197 26.45 5.29 27.36
N GLY A 198 26.91 6.45 27.80
CA GLY A 198 27.89 6.59 28.88
C GLY A 198 27.52 5.89 30.19
N SER A 199 26.22 5.63 30.45
CA SER A 199 25.78 5.03 31.72
C SER A 199 25.93 3.49 31.78
N ASN A 200 26.03 2.80 30.64
CA ASN A 200 26.02 1.32 30.59
C ASN A 200 27.17 0.72 29.70
N LEU A 201 28.21 1.47 29.41
CA LEU A 201 29.36 1.01 28.59
C LEU A 201 30.03 -0.26 29.12
N GLU A 202 30.27 -0.34 30.44
CA GLU A 202 30.89 -1.51 31.05
C GLU A 202 30.00 -2.73 31.01
N LEU A 203 28.66 -2.55 31.08
CA LEU A 203 27.70 -3.61 30.90
C LEU A 203 27.72 -4.13 29.45
N ALA A 204 27.78 -3.24 28.45
CA ALA A 204 27.88 -3.61 27.05
C ALA A 204 29.13 -4.47 26.78
N ARG A 205 30.25 -4.18 27.44
CA ARG A 205 31.45 -5.01 27.39
C ARG A 205 31.23 -6.39 27.99
N SER A 206 30.61 -6.45 29.19
CA SER A 206 30.29 -7.73 29.86
C SER A 206 29.37 -8.60 29.03
N TRP A 207 28.39 -8.01 28.37
CA TRP A 207 27.50 -8.74 27.45
C TRP A 207 28.27 -9.27 26.24
N HIS A 208 29.14 -8.44 25.62
CA HIS A 208 29.92 -8.86 24.47
C HIS A 208 30.86 -10.03 24.78
N ASP A 209 31.47 -10.05 25.95
CA ASP A 209 32.34 -11.14 26.36
C ASP A 209 31.60 -12.48 26.42
N GLN A 210 30.27 -12.48 26.69
CA GLN A 210 29.41 -13.65 26.76
C GLN A 210 28.69 -13.93 25.42
N PHE A 211 28.25 -12.86 24.74
CA PHE A 211 27.43 -12.91 23.53
C PHE A 211 28.09 -12.12 22.38
N PRO A 212 29.21 -12.59 21.82
CA PRO A 212 30.06 -11.77 20.92
C PRO A 212 29.41 -11.45 19.56
N ARG A 213 28.26 -12.04 19.24
CA ARG A 213 27.52 -11.76 18.02
C ARG A 213 26.46 -10.69 18.22
N ALA A 214 26.07 -10.40 19.45
CA ALA A 214 25.08 -9.39 19.74
C ALA A 214 25.66 -8.00 19.46
N ALA A 215 24.85 -7.18 18.82
CA ALA A 215 25.19 -5.78 18.54
C ALA A 215 24.49 -4.83 19.54
N ALA A 216 24.97 -3.60 19.60
CA ALA A 216 24.38 -2.53 20.42
C ALA A 216 23.98 -1.34 19.53
N VAL A 217 22.99 -0.55 19.97
CA VAL A 217 22.71 0.76 19.38
C VAL A 217 23.36 1.82 20.26
N ALA A 218 24.38 2.48 19.73
CA ALA A 218 25.09 3.59 20.40
C ALA A 218 24.28 4.88 20.31
N ILE A 219 23.92 5.47 21.43
CA ILE A 219 23.21 6.74 21.51
C ILE A 219 24.01 7.77 22.35
N PRO A 220 23.75 9.07 22.19
CA PRO A 220 24.29 10.08 23.09
C PRO A 220 23.66 10.05 24.49
N ASP A 221 24.33 10.57 25.51
CA ASP A 221 23.74 10.70 26.87
C ASP A 221 22.54 11.64 26.88
N THR A 222 22.57 12.67 26.03
CA THR A 222 21.41 13.49 25.65
C THR A 222 21.49 13.80 24.15
N PRO A 223 20.37 14.04 23.46
CA PRO A 223 20.36 14.19 21.99
C PRO A 223 21.36 15.22 21.45
N SER A 224 21.64 16.29 22.18
CA SER A 224 22.59 17.34 21.78
C SER A 224 24.05 17.08 22.20
N ASP A 225 24.31 16.07 23.03
CA ASP A 225 25.66 15.77 23.52
C ASP A 225 26.46 14.90 22.55
N ARG A 226 26.97 15.57 21.52
CA ARG A 226 27.81 14.95 20.50
C ARG A 226 29.05 14.27 21.08
N ALA A 227 29.66 14.89 22.12
CA ALA A 227 30.91 14.37 22.72
C ALA A 227 30.66 13.03 23.45
N SER A 228 29.49 12.85 24.07
CA SER A 228 29.12 11.57 24.68
C SER A 228 28.91 10.46 23.62
N LEU A 229 28.28 10.80 22.49
CA LEU A 229 28.15 9.86 21.39
C LEU A 229 29.51 9.42 20.85
N ASP A 230 30.43 10.37 20.65
CA ASP A 230 31.78 10.06 20.18
C ASP A 230 32.50 9.12 21.15
N ARG A 231 32.41 9.38 22.47
CA ARG A 231 33.00 8.50 23.50
C ARG A 231 32.39 7.08 23.45
N THR A 232 31.06 6.98 23.24
CA THR A 232 30.40 5.68 23.14
C THR A 232 30.88 4.92 21.90
N ILE A 233 30.93 5.57 20.75
CA ILE A 233 31.42 4.99 19.48
C ILE A 233 32.89 4.50 19.65
N GLU A 234 33.76 5.34 20.19
CA GLU A 234 35.17 5.01 20.41
C GLU A 234 35.32 3.82 21.38
N TYR A 235 34.53 3.81 22.46
CA TYR A 235 34.56 2.71 23.43
C TYR A 235 34.17 1.39 22.79
N LEU A 236 33.01 1.35 22.11
CA LEU A 236 32.50 0.13 21.47
C LEU A 236 33.46 -0.37 20.38
N GLY A 237 33.97 0.53 19.55
CA GLY A 237 34.95 0.20 18.51
C GLY A 237 36.26 -0.34 19.09
N LYS A 238 36.77 0.27 20.16
CA LYS A 238 38.02 -0.18 20.84
C LYS A 238 37.88 -1.61 21.41
N HIS A 239 36.69 -1.97 21.87
CA HIS A 239 36.44 -3.31 22.45
C HIS A 239 35.91 -4.32 21.44
N GLY A 240 35.79 -3.96 20.15
CA GLY A 240 35.34 -4.85 19.09
C GLY A 240 33.85 -5.22 19.18
N ILE A 241 33.07 -4.49 19.94
CA ILE A 241 31.64 -4.70 20.11
C ILE A 241 30.94 -4.29 18.82
N PRO A 242 30.15 -5.13 18.15
CA PRO A 242 29.34 -4.74 16.99
C PRO A 242 28.32 -3.67 17.40
N PHE A 243 28.17 -2.60 16.61
CA PHE A 243 27.20 -1.56 16.94
C PHE A 243 26.66 -0.82 15.73
N ARG A 244 25.51 -0.21 15.92
CA ARG A 244 24.89 0.81 15.06
C ARG A 244 24.84 2.12 15.84
N VAL A 245 24.82 3.27 15.15
CA VAL A 245 24.74 4.58 15.79
C VAL A 245 23.38 5.21 15.54
N ASP A 246 22.69 5.62 16.60
CA ASP A 246 21.50 6.46 16.51
C ASP A 246 21.77 7.83 17.15
N PRO A 247 21.97 8.90 16.35
CA PRO A 247 22.10 10.27 16.86
C PRO A 247 20.82 10.84 17.46
N ILE A 248 19.74 10.08 17.49
CA ILE A 248 18.38 10.36 17.98
C ILE A 248 17.70 11.46 17.17
N ILE A 249 16.63 11.08 16.44
CA ILE A 249 15.74 12.06 15.82
C ILE A 249 14.77 12.60 16.88
N GLU A 250 14.61 13.94 16.92
CA GLU A 250 13.73 14.60 17.88
C GLU A 250 12.41 15.02 17.22
N PRO A 251 11.32 15.09 18.01
CA PRO A 251 10.02 15.55 17.49
C PRO A 251 10.06 17.00 16.98
N ILE A 252 9.08 17.34 16.15
CA ILE A 252 8.88 18.73 15.71
C ILE A 252 8.64 19.63 16.92
N GLY A 253 9.35 20.75 16.96
CA GLY A 253 9.32 21.71 18.09
C GLY A 253 10.35 21.41 19.18
N PHE A 254 10.96 20.23 19.20
CA PHE A 254 11.95 19.81 20.20
C PHE A 254 13.36 19.60 19.63
N GLY A 255 13.58 19.90 18.35
CA GLY A 255 14.91 19.78 17.74
C GLY A 255 14.97 18.98 16.43
N PHE A 256 13.82 18.68 15.80
CA PHE A 256 13.74 17.89 14.56
C PHE A 256 14.76 18.33 13.50
N ALA A 257 14.82 19.61 13.14
CA ALA A 257 15.72 20.10 12.11
C ALA A 257 17.20 19.94 12.50
N ALA A 258 17.54 20.18 13.79
CA ALA A 258 18.88 19.99 14.30
C ALA A 258 19.27 18.50 14.32
N SER A 259 18.33 17.61 14.61
CA SER A 259 18.56 16.17 14.61
C SER A 259 18.94 15.63 13.24
N LEU A 260 18.28 16.08 12.17
CA LEU A 260 18.70 15.75 10.80
C LEU A 260 20.15 16.15 10.52
N GLY A 261 20.57 17.33 11.03
CA GLY A 261 21.95 17.78 10.97
C GLY A 261 22.93 16.86 11.70
N ARG A 262 22.52 16.25 12.83
CA ARG A 262 23.35 15.28 13.57
C ARG A 262 23.59 13.99 12.77
N TYR A 263 22.59 13.48 12.07
CA TYR A 263 22.78 12.32 11.19
C TYR A 263 23.77 12.62 10.05
N LEU A 264 23.66 13.78 9.43
CA LEU A 264 24.60 14.22 8.40
C LEU A 264 26.04 14.31 8.95
N ASP A 265 26.18 14.89 10.14
CA ASP A 265 27.48 15.02 10.82
C ASP A 265 28.10 13.66 11.19
N VAL A 266 27.30 12.74 11.74
CA VAL A 266 27.75 11.37 12.06
C VAL A 266 28.22 10.66 10.79
N ARG A 267 27.46 10.70 9.70
CA ARG A 267 27.87 10.07 8.43
C ARG A 267 29.16 10.69 7.87
N GLN A 268 29.33 12.00 8.01
CA GLN A 268 30.55 12.67 7.54
C GLN A 268 31.80 12.27 8.35
N ARG A 269 31.65 12.16 9.66
CA ARG A 269 32.77 11.82 10.57
C ARG A 269 33.08 10.33 10.64
N TYR A 270 32.03 9.50 10.49
CA TYR A 270 32.13 8.06 10.58
C TYR A 270 31.52 7.45 9.32
N PRO A 271 32.20 7.51 8.16
CA PRO A 271 31.62 7.14 6.87
C PRO A 271 31.20 5.65 6.75
N ASP A 272 31.90 4.78 7.50
CA ASP A 272 31.68 3.32 7.41
C ASP A 272 30.81 2.77 8.56
N VAL A 273 30.37 3.61 9.51
CA VAL A 273 29.56 3.13 10.63
C VAL A 273 28.14 2.85 10.18
N GLU A 274 27.55 1.80 10.70
CA GLU A 274 26.11 1.59 10.53
C GLU A 274 25.30 2.60 11.33
N ILE A 275 24.30 3.22 10.70
CA ILE A 275 23.41 4.21 11.33
C ILE A 275 21.99 3.65 11.35
N MET A 276 21.33 3.87 12.48
CA MET A 276 19.93 3.58 12.71
C MET A 276 19.16 4.88 12.99
N MET A 277 17.84 4.90 12.75
CA MET A 277 16.97 6.02 13.06
C MET A 277 15.67 5.54 13.71
N GLY A 278 15.35 6.06 14.89
CA GLY A 278 14.07 5.82 15.57
C GLY A 278 12.97 6.72 15.02
N ILE A 279 12.29 6.31 13.92
CA ILE A 279 11.31 7.15 13.22
C ILE A 279 9.98 7.32 13.98
N GLY A 280 9.70 6.48 14.97
CA GLY A 280 8.53 6.58 15.86
C GLY A 280 8.38 7.96 16.49
N ASN A 281 9.48 8.62 16.85
CA ASN A 281 9.47 9.98 17.39
C ASN A 281 8.81 11.04 16.48
N LEU A 282 8.61 10.74 15.20
CA LEU A 282 7.92 11.63 14.29
C LEU A 282 6.54 11.09 13.90
N THR A 283 6.42 9.80 13.62
CA THR A 283 5.15 9.22 13.20
C THR A 283 4.11 9.21 14.31
N GLU A 284 4.54 9.01 15.57
CA GLU A 284 3.64 9.01 16.73
C GLU A 284 3.35 10.42 17.28
N LEU A 285 4.37 11.28 17.29
CA LEU A 285 4.30 12.59 17.93
C LEU A 285 3.90 13.72 16.98
N THR A 286 3.33 13.38 15.82
CA THR A 286 2.84 14.37 14.84
C THR A 286 1.43 13.98 14.40
N ASP A 287 0.45 14.85 14.61
CA ASP A 287 -0.95 14.67 14.19
C ASP A 287 -1.06 14.74 12.65
N ALA A 288 -0.57 13.72 11.98
CA ALA A 288 -0.61 13.59 10.52
C ALA A 288 -0.57 12.11 10.11
N ASP A 289 -1.20 11.77 8.97
CA ASP A 289 -1.09 10.42 8.42
C ASP A 289 0.38 10.04 8.20
N SER A 290 0.81 8.90 8.74
CA SER A 290 2.22 8.48 8.81
C SER A 290 2.86 8.17 7.46
N ALA A 291 2.09 7.79 6.43
CA ALA A 291 2.63 7.37 5.14
C ALA A 291 3.53 8.42 4.46
N GLY A 292 3.15 9.70 4.50
CA GLY A 292 3.97 10.80 3.95
C GLY A 292 5.26 11.01 4.75
N ILE A 293 5.19 10.90 6.07
CA ILE A 293 6.34 11.00 6.99
C ILE A 293 7.30 9.84 6.71
N ASN A 294 6.80 8.61 6.65
CA ASN A 294 7.58 7.42 6.36
C ASN A 294 8.32 7.50 5.02
N VAL A 295 7.67 8.00 3.95
CA VAL A 295 8.33 8.17 2.65
C VAL A 295 9.47 9.18 2.71
N LEU A 296 9.28 10.33 3.38
CA LEU A 296 10.32 11.35 3.52
C LEU A 296 11.51 10.86 4.35
N LEU A 297 11.24 10.17 5.45
CA LEU A 297 12.30 9.61 6.30
C LEU A 297 13.01 8.45 5.61
N ALA A 298 12.31 7.58 4.90
CA ALA A 298 12.93 6.53 4.08
C ALA A 298 13.84 7.13 3.01
N GLY A 299 13.42 8.23 2.36
CA GLY A 299 14.26 8.96 1.39
C GLY A 299 15.53 9.51 2.03
N PHE A 300 15.41 10.17 3.18
CA PHE A 300 16.57 10.66 3.93
C PHE A 300 17.50 9.51 4.36
N CYS A 301 16.96 8.44 4.89
CA CYS A 301 17.74 7.26 5.28
C CYS A 301 18.47 6.66 4.07
N GLN A 302 17.79 6.48 2.95
CA GLN A 302 18.38 5.87 1.76
C GLN A 302 19.51 6.73 1.18
N GLU A 303 19.32 8.06 1.09
CA GLU A 303 20.33 8.98 0.57
C GLU A 303 21.57 9.07 1.46
N LEU A 304 21.37 8.99 2.79
CA LEU A 304 22.46 9.07 3.76
C LEU A 304 23.09 7.70 4.07
N GLY A 305 22.58 6.61 3.54
CA GLY A 305 23.06 5.26 3.81
C GLY A 305 22.74 4.77 5.23
N ILE A 306 21.62 5.24 5.83
CA ILE A 306 21.07 4.67 7.06
C ILE A 306 20.39 3.36 6.70
N ARG A 307 20.80 2.27 7.36
CA ARG A 307 20.41 0.91 6.98
C ARG A 307 19.45 0.23 7.95
N SER A 308 19.03 0.90 8.99
CA SER A 308 18.00 0.40 9.91
C SER A 308 17.14 1.51 10.47
N VAL A 309 15.88 1.20 10.70
CA VAL A 309 14.92 2.10 11.34
C VAL A 309 14.17 1.36 12.43
N LEU A 310 13.80 2.08 13.49
CA LEU A 310 12.87 1.63 14.51
C LEU A 310 11.55 2.36 14.33
N THR A 311 10.45 1.62 14.27
CA THR A 311 9.08 2.16 14.16
C THR A 311 8.12 1.42 15.06
N THR A 312 6.97 2.03 15.32
CA THR A 312 5.91 1.48 16.16
C THR A 312 4.55 1.69 15.49
N GLU A 313 3.49 1.04 16.00
CA GLU A 313 2.09 1.17 15.55
C GLU A 313 1.13 1.46 16.70
N VAL A 314 1.56 2.28 17.69
CA VAL A 314 0.82 2.51 18.94
C VAL A 314 -0.36 3.47 18.77
N ILE A 315 -0.16 4.53 17.96
CA ILE A 315 -1.14 5.61 17.80
C ILE A 315 -2.04 5.34 16.58
N PRO A 316 -3.35 5.73 16.62
CA PRO A 316 -4.30 5.41 15.55
C PRO A 316 -3.87 5.81 14.13
N TRP A 317 -3.19 6.93 13.94
CA TRP A 317 -2.77 7.42 12.62
C TRP A 317 -1.46 6.81 12.12
N CYS A 318 -0.75 6.02 12.93
CA CYS A 318 0.43 5.26 12.50
C CYS A 318 0.27 3.73 12.60
N ARG A 319 -0.95 3.21 12.71
CA ARG A 319 -1.26 1.76 12.84
C ARG A 319 -0.79 0.89 11.69
N SER A 320 -0.33 1.46 10.61
CA SER A 320 0.21 0.78 9.43
C SER A 320 1.64 1.21 9.12
N SER A 321 2.32 1.86 10.07
CA SER A 321 3.65 2.46 9.88
C SER A 321 4.70 1.45 9.41
N VAL A 322 4.68 0.21 9.91
CA VAL A 322 5.56 -0.87 9.46
C VAL A 322 5.37 -1.16 7.97
N GLN A 323 4.12 -1.35 7.54
CA GLN A 323 3.81 -1.64 6.14
C GLN A 323 4.06 -0.45 5.22
N GLU A 324 3.76 0.75 5.68
CA GLU A 324 4.05 1.99 4.95
C GLU A 324 5.55 2.15 4.71
N PHE A 325 6.37 1.94 5.75
CA PHE A 325 7.81 2.02 5.62
C PHE A 325 8.38 0.88 4.76
N ALA A 326 7.82 -0.33 4.84
CA ALA A 326 8.19 -1.45 3.98
C ALA A 326 7.98 -1.14 2.49
N LEU A 327 6.90 -0.45 2.13
CA LEU A 327 6.66 0.04 0.76
C LEU A 327 7.56 1.24 0.42
N ALA A 328 7.74 2.16 1.38
CA ALA A 328 8.55 3.35 1.19
C ALA A 328 10.03 3.01 0.92
N ARG A 329 10.63 2.06 1.68
CA ARG A 329 12.02 1.65 1.46
C ARG A 329 12.26 1.07 0.07
N GLN A 330 11.29 0.32 -0.48
CA GLN A 330 11.38 -0.21 -1.86
C GLN A 330 11.30 0.92 -2.89
N LEU A 331 10.38 1.87 -2.67
CA LEU A 331 10.19 3.02 -3.54
C LEU A 331 11.45 3.88 -3.63
N VAL A 332 12.01 4.26 -2.48
CA VAL A 332 13.18 5.14 -2.44
C VAL A 332 14.46 4.43 -2.87
N TYR A 333 14.63 3.15 -2.53
CA TYR A 333 15.74 2.34 -3.01
C TYR A 333 15.81 2.31 -4.53
N HIS A 334 14.66 1.99 -5.17
CA HIS A 334 14.56 1.99 -6.62
C HIS A 334 14.84 3.37 -7.22
N ALA A 335 14.21 4.42 -6.67
CA ALA A 335 14.35 5.79 -7.18
C ALA A 335 15.80 6.27 -7.17
N ILE A 336 16.53 6.02 -6.07
CA ILE A 336 17.93 6.46 -5.91
C ILE A 336 18.87 5.62 -6.76
N ARG A 337 18.67 4.29 -6.78
CA ARG A 337 19.51 3.38 -7.57
C ARG A 337 19.40 3.63 -9.08
N GLU A 338 18.18 3.78 -9.57
CA GLU A 338 17.90 4.00 -10.99
C GLU A 338 17.93 5.48 -11.38
N ARG A 339 18.14 6.40 -10.43
CA ARG A 339 18.14 7.87 -10.62
C ARG A 339 16.87 8.38 -11.30
N VAL A 340 15.72 7.88 -10.83
CA VAL A 340 14.39 8.29 -11.29
C VAL A 340 13.59 8.92 -10.16
N LEU A 341 12.60 9.75 -10.50
CA LEU A 341 11.70 10.30 -9.49
C LEU A 341 10.83 9.18 -8.88
N PRO A 342 10.59 9.18 -7.56
CA PRO A 342 9.71 8.22 -6.88
C PRO A 342 8.23 8.50 -7.18
N LYS A 343 7.87 8.53 -8.46
CA LYS A 343 6.54 8.90 -8.94
C LYS A 343 5.99 7.85 -9.88
N HIS A 344 4.72 7.48 -9.69
CA HIS A 344 4.02 6.46 -10.48
C HIS A 344 4.59 5.04 -10.35
N LEU A 345 5.29 4.74 -9.24
CA LEU A 345 5.90 3.46 -8.96
C LEU A 345 5.13 2.66 -7.90
N GLU A 346 4.71 3.32 -6.78
CA GLU A 346 4.05 2.67 -5.64
C GLU A 346 2.69 3.31 -5.34
N PRO A 347 1.62 2.90 -6.03
CA PRO A 347 0.29 3.45 -5.80
C PRO A 347 -0.33 3.05 -4.46
N ASN A 348 0.19 2.00 -3.81
CA ASN A 348 -0.34 1.52 -2.53
C ASN A 348 -0.04 2.46 -1.37
N LEU A 349 0.94 3.36 -1.51
CA LEU A 349 1.19 4.45 -0.55
C LEU A 349 0.21 5.63 -0.68
N LEU A 350 -0.64 5.63 -1.70
CA LEU A 350 -1.68 6.65 -1.89
C LEU A 350 -2.98 6.18 -1.21
N LEU A 351 -3.16 6.50 0.07
CA LEU A 351 -4.26 5.98 0.87
C LEU A 351 -5.55 6.81 0.71
N LEU A 352 -5.43 8.14 0.75
CA LEU A 352 -6.60 9.03 0.77
C LEU A 352 -7.11 9.40 -0.62
N ARG A 353 -6.25 9.66 -1.59
CA ARG A 353 -6.59 10.16 -2.93
C ARG A 353 -6.14 9.20 -4.01
N ASP A 354 -6.84 9.19 -5.13
CA ASP A 354 -6.36 8.45 -6.29
C ASP A 354 -5.33 9.26 -7.09
N PRO A 355 -4.34 8.61 -7.72
CA PRO A 355 -3.28 9.29 -8.47
C PRO A 355 -3.80 10.01 -9.71
N LYS A 356 -4.97 9.60 -10.23
CA LYS A 356 -5.62 10.16 -11.39
C LYS A 356 -7.13 9.98 -11.28
N ILE A 357 -7.88 11.05 -11.52
CA ILE A 357 -9.34 11.01 -11.61
C ILE A 357 -9.77 10.82 -13.06
N TYR A 358 -10.74 9.95 -13.28
CA TYR A 358 -11.34 9.66 -14.57
C TYR A 358 -12.78 10.16 -14.58
N GLU A 359 -13.12 10.95 -15.61
CA GLU A 359 -14.45 11.52 -15.78
C GLU A 359 -15.00 11.15 -17.16
N GLN A 360 -16.31 10.91 -17.24
CA GLN A 360 -17.04 10.77 -18.50
C GLN A 360 -17.27 12.16 -19.15
N GLY A 361 -17.43 13.17 -18.31
CA GLY A 361 -17.78 14.51 -18.67
C GLY A 361 -19.28 14.69 -18.95
N LYS A 362 -19.74 15.95 -18.94
CA LYS A 362 -21.17 16.29 -19.13
C LYS A 362 -21.77 15.67 -20.39
N GLU A 363 -21.05 15.77 -21.52
CA GLU A 363 -21.50 15.24 -22.81
C GLU A 363 -21.55 13.72 -22.80
N GLY A 364 -20.55 13.06 -22.19
CA GLY A 364 -20.52 11.61 -22.06
C GLY A 364 -21.65 11.06 -21.20
N LEU A 365 -21.95 11.69 -20.07
CA LEU A 365 -23.07 11.30 -19.20
C LEU A 365 -24.43 11.56 -19.85
N ALA A 366 -24.59 12.70 -20.56
CA ALA A 366 -25.84 13.00 -21.25
C ALA A 366 -26.08 12.03 -22.44
N GLU A 367 -25.02 11.63 -23.16
CA GLU A 367 -25.12 10.63 -24.21
C GLU A 367 -25.45 9.26 -23.62
N LEU A 368 -24.81 8.89 -22.51
CA LEU A 368 -25.12 7.67 -21.78
C LEU A 368 -26.59 7.61 -21.35
N ALA A 369 -27.11 8.72 -20.80
CA ALA A 369 -28.49 8.80 -20.37
C ALA A 369 -29.49 8.59 -21.53
N ARG A 370 -29.17 9.07 -22.73
CA ARG A 370 -30.00 8.84 -23.94
C ARG A 370 -29.99 7.38 -24.41
N GLN A 371 -28.93 6.66 -24.13
CA GLN A 371 -28.74 5.28 -24.60
C GLN A 371 -29.28 4.22 -23.62
N VAL A 372 -29.41 4.58 -22.33
CA VAL A 372 -29.93 3.67 -21.31
C VAL A 372 -31.43 3.54 -21.45
N THR A 373 -31.95 2.31 -21.62
CA THR A 373 -33.38 2.03 -21.78
C THR A 373 -33.95 1.14 -20.69
N ASP A 374 -33.09 0.49 -19.91
CA ASP A 374 -33.49 -0.38 -18.80
C ASP A 374 -33.68 0.40 -17.49
N ARG A 375 -34.30 -0.24 -16.49
CA ARG A 375 -34.63 0.38 -15.20
C ARG A 375 -33.51 0.31 -14.16
N ASN A 376 -32.38 -0.34 -14.47
CA ASN A 376 -31.28 -0.45 -13.51
C ASN A 376 -30.61 0.89 -13.29
N TYR A 377 -30.48 1.29 -12.05
CA TYR A 377 -29.81 2.53 -11.68
C TYR A 377 -28.29 2.41 -11.87
N ARG A 378 -27.72 3.44 -12.50
CA ARG A 378 -26.27 3.63 -12.69
C ARG A 378 -25.88 4.90 -12.01
N LEU A 379 -24.94 4.77 -11.09
CA LEU A 379 -24.40 5.90 -10.33
C LEU A 379 -23.01 6.26 -10.85
N PHE A 380 -22.76 7.55 -10.95
CA PHE A 380 -21.45 8.13 -11.25
C PHE A 380 -21.17 9.24 -10.26
N ALA A 381 -19.89 9.44 -9.96
CA ALA A 381 -19.43 10.52 -9.07
C ALA A 381 -18.31 11.25 -9.80
N GLU A 382 -18.59 12.44 -10.27
CA GLU A 382 -17.60 13.27 -10.95
C GLU A 382 -17.97 14.76 -10.86
N ARG A 383 -16.96 15.63 -10.96
CA ARG A 383 -17.14 17.09 -11.01
C ARG A 383 -17.90 17.67 -9.83
N GLY A 384 -17.78 17.05 -8.66
CA GLY A 384 -18.43 17.48 -7.43
C GLY A 384 -19.89 17.04 -7.27
N GLU A 385 -20.44 16.25 -8.21
CA GLU A 385 -21.83 15.81 -8.20
C GLU A 385 -21.96 14.29 -8.33
N ILE A 386 -23.03 13.76 -7.76
CA ILE A 386 -23.50 12.40 -8.01
C ILE A 386 -24.48 12.46 -9.18
N HIS A 387 -24.32 11.57 -10.14
CA HIS A 387 -25.21 11.43 -11.27
C HIS A 387 -25.91 10.07 -11.21
N VAL A 388 -27.23 10.05 -11.38
CA VAL A 388 -28.07 8.87 -11.35
C VAL A 388 -28.78 8.73 -12.68
N ILE A 389 -28.60 7.62 -13.36
CA ILE A 389 -29.11 7.36 -14.70
C ILE A 389 -29.81 6.01 -14.75
N ASN A 390 -31.02 5.96 -15.29
CA ASN A 390 -31.69 4.75 -15.79
C ASN A 390 -32.51 5.11 -17.03
N GLY A 391 -33.30 4.17 -17.57
CA GLY A 391 -34.14 4.39 -18.76
C GLY A 391 -35.27 5.40 -18.60
N GLN A 392 -35.50 5.95 -17.40
CA GLN A 392 -36.58 6.88 -17.10
C GLN A 392 -36.08 8.24 -16.61
N ILE A 393 -34.93 8.28 -15.93
CA ILE A 393 -34.40 9.50 -15.31
C ILE A 393 -32.92 9.68 -15.57
N TYR A 394 -32.52 10.95 -15.66
CA TYR A 394 -31.17 11.43 -15.46
C TYR A 394 -31.24 12.61 -14.50
N ILE A 395 -30.78 12.39 -13.30
CA ILE A 395 -30.73 13.40 -12.23
C ILE A 395 -29.30 13.49 -11.71
N HIS A 396 -28.94 14.64 -11.19
CA HIS A 396 -27.62 14.86 -10.58
C HIS A 396 -27.73 15.93 -9.49
N GLY A 397 -26.80 15.91 -8.56
CA GLY A 397 -26.75 16.85 -7.44
C GLY A 397 -25.67 16.45 -6.42
N THR A 398 -25.60 17.23 -5.36
CA THR A 398 -24.61 17.05 -4.28
C THR A 398 -25.18 16.34 -3.06
N ASP A 399 -26.50 16.42 -2.87
CA ASP A 399 -27.19 15.78 -1.73
C ASP A 399 -27.78 14.43 -2.12
N PRO A 400 -27.25 13.31 -1.56
CA PRO A 400 -27.74 11.97 -1.84
C PRO A 400 -29.19 11.75 -1.37
N PHE A 401 -29.67 12.45 -0.34
CA PHE A 401 -31.03 12.32 0.14
C PHE A 401 -32.02 12.95 -0.82
N GLU A 402 -31.73 14.15 -1.34
CA GLU A 402 -32.57 14.79 -2.36
C GLU A 402 -32.62 13.97 -3.65
N LEU A 403 -31.49 13.40 -4.06
CA LEU A 403 -31.44 12.50 -5.22
C LEU A 403 -32.28 11.24 -4.99
N PHE A 404 -32.19 10.65 -3.81
CA PHE A 404 -32.98 9.46 -3.48
C PHE A 404 -34.48 9.74 -3.45
N GLU A 405 -34.91 10.90 -2.92
CA GLU A 405 -36.32 11.33 -3.00
C GLU A 405 -36.83 11.46 -4.44
N GLN A 406 -36.01 12.00 -5.35
CA GLN A 406 -36.35 12.09 -6.77
C GLN A 406 -36.46 10.69 -7.40
N MET A 407 -35.59 9.75 -7.02
CA MET A 407 -35.66 8.36 -7.46
C MET A 407 -36.95 7.70 -7.00
N LEU A 408 -37.35 7.86 -5.74
CA LEU A 408 -38.61 7.34 -5.20
C LEU A 408 -39.86 7.89 -5.91
N LYS A 409 -39.81 9.15 -6.35
CA LYS A 409 -40.88 9.74 -7.14
C LYS A 409 -41.04 9.07 -8.52
N SER A 410 -39.92 8.64 -9.12
CA SER A 410 -39.91 7.95 -10.42
C SER A 410 -40.18 6.44 -10.30
N ASP A 411 -39.81 5.83 -9.19
CA ASP A 411 -40.03 4.40 -8.89
C ASP A 411 -40.57 4.19 -7.47
N PRO A 412 -41.87 4.41 -7.23
CA PRO A 412 -42.49 4.24 -5.90
C PRO A 412 -42.50 2.78 -5.38
N LYS A 413 -42.12 1.81 -6.21
CA LYS A 413 -42.08 0.39 -5.85
C LYS A 413 -40.69 -0.13 -5.53
N LEU A 414 -39.73 0.79 -5.37
CA LEU A 414 -38.36 0.44 -4.96
C LEU A 414 -38.41 -0.35 -3.64
N ASP A 415 -37.89 -1.55 -3.62
CA ASP A 415 -37.88 -2.39 -2.41
C ASP A 415 -36.78 -1.98 -1.44
N ALA A 416 -36.89 -2.41 -0.18
CA ALA A 416 -35.97 -2.03 0.88
C ALA A 416 -34.52 -2.50 0.62
N SER A 417 -34.33 -3.68 0.01
CA SER A 417 -32.99 -4.21 -0.30
C SER A 417 -32.30 -3.34 -1.35
N HIS A 418 -33.04 -2.96 -2.39
CA HIS A 418 -32.52 -2.11 -3.45
C HIS A 418 -32.30 -0.67 -2.95
N ALA A 419 -33.18 -0.15 -2.08
CA ALA A 419 -32.99 1.14 -1.44
C ALA A 419 -31.72 1.19 -0.58
N PHE A 420 -31.46 0.13 0.20
CA PHE A 420 -30.24 0.01 0.99
C PHE A 420 -28.99 -0.02 0.11
N TYR A 421 -29.00 -0.83 -0.95
CA TYR A 421 -27.91 -0.90 -1.91
C TYR A 421 -27.59 0.48 -2.55
N LEU A 422 -28.61 1.19 -3.00
CA LEU A 422 -28.44 2.52 -3.60
C LEU A 422 -27.91 3.54 -2.59
N GLY A 423 -28.40 3.49 -1.34
CA GLY A 423 -27.89 4.34 -0.25
C GLY A 423 -26.41 4.06 0.05
N TYR A 424 -26.01 2.80 0.07
CA TYR A 424 -24.62 2.39 0.25
C TYR A 424 -23.73 2.89 -0.90
N GLU A 425 -24.18 2.72 -2.14
CA GLU A 425 -23.45 3.22 -3.31
C GLU A 425 -23.36 4.76 -3.33
N MET A 426 -24.41 5.47 -2.96
CA MET A 426 -24.38 6.94 -2.83
C MET A 426 -23.41 7.39 -1.75
N ALA A 427 -23.34 6.72 -0.60
CA ALA A 427 -22.37 7.02 0.45
C ALA A 427 -20.92 6.86 -0.04
N LYS A 428 -20.64 5.82 -0.84
CA LYS A 428 -19.33 5.66 -1.50
C LYS A 428 -19.06 6.78 -2.50
N ALA A 429 -20.07 7.17 -3.28
CA ALA A 429 -19.95 8.27 -4.25
C ALA A 429 -19.62 9.60 -3.57
N VAL A 430 -20.31 9.95 -2.46
CA VAL A 430 -20.00 11.13 -1.63
C VAL A 430 -18.57 11.08 -1.11
N THR A 431 -18.16 9.92 -0.56
CA THR A 431 -16.80 9.73 -0.05
C THR A 431 -15.75 9.92 -1.16
N ALA A 432 -16.02 9.38 -2.35
CA ALA A 432 -15.12 9.53 -3.49
C ALA A 432 -14.97 10.99 -3.93
N LEU A 433 -16.08 11.72 -4.01
CA LEU A 433 -16.07 13.16 -4.33
C LEU A 433 -15.29 13.97 -3.30
N THR A 434 -15.53 13.70 -1.99
CA THR A 434 -14.88 14.40 -0.89
C THR A 434 -13.38 14.23 -0.88
N LEU A 435 -12.90 13.01 -1.15
CA LEU A 435 -11.49 12.65 -1.03
C LEU A 435 -10.72 12.72 -2.36
N GLY A 436 -11.38 12.95 -3.48
CA GLY A 436 -10.73 12.91 -4.80
C GLY A 436 -10.35 11.49 -5.20
N LYS A 437 -11.30 10.57 -5.11
CA LYS A 437 -11.19 9.17 -5.53
C LYS A 437 -12.04 8.87 -6.76
N ASN A 438 -11.66 7.86 -7.51
CA ASN A 438 -12.53 7.30 -8.55
C ASN A 438 -13.63 6.45 -7.91
N TYR A 439 -14.87 6.72 -8.28
CA TYR A 439 -16.00 5.89 -7.93
C TYR A 439 -16.36 4.96 -9.09
N THR A 440 -16.56 3.71 -8.80
CA THR A 440 -17.14 2.73 -9.71
C THR A 440 -18.16 1.93 -8.94
N GLN A 441 -19.39 1.91 -9.43
CA GLN A 441 -20.49 1.16 -8.83
C GLN A 441 -20.14 -0.32 -8.72
N ASP A 442 -20.54 -0.97 -7.62
CA ASP A 442 -20.23 -2.37 -7.29
C ASP A 442 -18.73 -2.67 -7.06
N GLN A 443 -17.91 -1.66 -6.83
CA GLN A 443 -16.49 -1.83 -6.50
C GLN A 443 -16.12 -1.05 -5.24
N ALA A 444 -15.20 -1.59 -4.45
CA ALA A 444 -14.63 -0.88 -3.31
C ALA A 444 -13.89 0.38 -3.75
N LEU A 445 -13.95 1.43 -2.95
CA LEU A 445 -13.05 2.57 -3.10
C LEU A 445 -11.60 2.11 -2.83
N ARG A 446 -10.65 2.66 -3.56
CA ARG A 446 -9.23 2.33 -3.39
C ARG A 446 -8.65 3.09 -2.21
N TRP A 447 -8.05 2.36 -1.28
CA TRP A 447 -7.36 2.85 -0.08
C TRP A 447 -5.90 2.38 -0.06
N GLY A 448 -5.24 2.32 -1.22
CA GLY A 448 -3.92 1.74 -1.35
C GLY A 448 -3.92 0.28 -0.88
N PHE A 449 -2.95 -0.09 -0.07
CA PHE A 449 -2.86 -1.45 0.50
C PHE A 449 -3.96 -1.77 1.54
N LEU A 450 -4.67 -0.76 2.05
CA LEU A 450 -5.82 -0.95 2.95
C LEU A 450 -7.11 -1.33 2.21
N THR A 451 -7.10 -1.42 0.88
CA THR A 451 -8.29 -1.73 0.10
C THR A 451 -8.76 -3.16 0.36
N VAL A 452 -9.97 -3.29 0.92
CA VAL A 452 -10.66 -4.58 1.05
C VAL A 452 -11.62 -4.73 -0.11
N PRO A 453 -11.49 -5.79 -0.94
CA PRO A 453 -12.44 -6.05 -2.03
C PRO A 453 -13.87 -6.19 -1.52
N GLU A 454 -14.82 -5.59 -2.21
CA GLU A 454 -16.25 -5.82 -1.92
C GLU A 454 -16.69 -7.20 -2.42
N ILE A 455 -17.44 -7.88 -1.57
CA ILE A 455 -18.14 -9.11 -1.97
C ILE A 455 -19.38 -8.64 -2.72
N SER A 456 -19.51 -9.01 -4.00
CA SER A 456 -20.73 -8.73 -4.76
C SER A 456 -21.88 -9.53 -4.17
N HIS A 457 -22.88 -8.85 -3.64
CA HIS A 457 -24.15 -9.47 -3.19
C HIS A 457 -25.18 -9.62 -4.30
N ARG A 458 -24.81 -9.30 -5.55
CA ARG A 458 -25.57 -9.63 -6.74
C ARG A 458 -25.16 -11.02 -7.20
N GLY A 459 -25.93 -12.02 -6.82
CA GLY A 459 -25.83 -13.40 -7.30
C GLY A 459 -26.11 -13.53 -8.80
#